data_70680d5c07fa897c86292442b2ff4b06
#
_entry.id   70680d5c07fa897c86292442b2ff4b06
#
_cell.length_a   1.000
_cell.length_b   1.000
_cell.length_c   1.000
_cell.angle_alpha   90.00
_cell.angle_beta   90.00
_cell.angle_gamma   90.00
#
_symmetry.space_group_name_H-M   'P 1'
#
loop_
_entity.id
_entity.type
_entity.pdbx_description
1 polymer ?
#
loop_
_entity_poly.entity_id
_entity_poly.type
_entity_poly.pdbx_seq_one_letter_code
_entity_poly.pdbx_strand_id
1 'polypeptide(L)'
;MTLDHLKLFRDVVLARNMTRGAEISGVSQSAASQQLQEAERLLGVDLLDRRTRPFELTEAGRLYYEFCRDVLRRKEEFDRQLDRLKGRVQGTVRVAAIYSVGISDMARLELEVGARMPEAQLLVEYLRPEKVYDAVVTDQADLGLVSYPESNREITVIPWREDKMMVVAAPSHPLAAKKKLAPSDLAQRDFVSFDDDLRVGREVKRYLREAGIQVNAVMHFDNTQTLKEAVILGAGISIMPVRVLRNDIEQGRLVAIPIKGCALVRPLGIIHRRRKTFNLATQVFLELLRQEAAAELPAAGQLVAR
;
A
#
# COMPACT_ATOMS: atom_id res chain seq x y z
N MET A 1 13.08 -28.05 18.51
CA MET A 1 12.35 -27.08 17.67
C MET A 1 12.23 -25.76 18.45
N THR A 2 12.81 -24.66 17.94
CA THR A 2 12.83 -23.33 18.58
C THR A 2 11.94 -22.36 17.80
N LEU A 3 11.65 -21.19 18.37
CA LEU A 3 10.90 -20.14 17.67
C LEU A 3 11.62 -19.66 16.41
N ASP A 4 12.95 -19.64 16.41
CA ASP A 4 13.75 -19.25 15.25
C ASP A 4 13.60 -20.25 14.10
N HIS A 5 13.50 -21.55 14.39
CA HIS A 5 13.21 -22.56 13.36
C HIS A 5 11.83 -22.36 12.73
N LEU A 6 10.82 -22.01 13.52
CA LEU A 6 9.46 -21.74 13.02
C LEU A 6 9.45 -20.46 12.15
N LYS A 7 10.19 -19.42 12.58
CA LYS A 7 10.35 -18.19 11.81
C LYS A 7 11.05 -18.46 10.47
N LEU A 8 12.16 -19.18 10.49
CA LEU A 8 12.90 -19.54 9.26
C LEU A 8 12.01 -20.29 8.27
N PHE A 9 11.26 -21.30 8.72
CA PHE A 9 10.39 -22.06 7.83
C PHE A 9 9.33 -21.15 7.19
N ARG A 10 8.66 -20.31 8.00
CA ARG A 10 7.70 -19.32 7.51
C ARG A 10 8.33 -18.41 6.44
N ASP A 11 9.50 -17.85 6.70
CA ASP A 11 10.15 -16.88 5.83
C ASP A 11 10.61 -17.52 4.51
N VAL A 12 11.08 -18.77 4.55
CA VAL A 12 11.44 -19.57 3.36
C VAL A 12 10.19 -19.83 2.50
N VAL A 13 9.08 -20.20 3.13
CA VAL A 13 7.81 -20.47 2.43
C VAL A 13 7.26 -19.21 1.77
N LEU A 14 7.26 -18.08 2.49
CA LEU A 14 6.79 -16.80 1.98
C LEU A 14 7.63 -16.30 0.81
N ALA A 15 8.95 -16.44 0.91
CA ALA A 15 9.87 -16.06 -0.15
C ALA A 15 9.82 -16.99 -1.37
N ARG A 16 9.23 -18.19 -1.25
CA ARG A 16 9.31 -19.28 -2.24
C ARG A 16 10.74 -19.55 -2.73
N ASN A 17 11.72 -19.20 -1.91
CA ASN A 17 13.14 -19.25 -2.24
C ASN A 17 13.96 -19.42 -0.97
N MET A 18 14.80 -20.47 -0.93
CA MET A 18 15.61 -20.82 0.23
C MET A 18 16.60 -19.71 0.60
N THR A 19 17.31 -19.16 -0.39
CA THR A 19 18.31 -18.11 -0.19
C THR A 19 17.65 -16.86 0.36
N ARG A 20 16.56 -16.41 -0.26
CA ARG A 20 15.85 -15.21 0.17
C ARG A 20 15.22 -15.36 1.56
N GLY A 21 14.64 -16.54 1.86
CA GLY A 21 14.08 -16.81 3.20
C GLY A 21 15.17 -16.87 4.28
N ALA A 22 16.34 -17.40 3.97
CA ALA A 22 17.51 -17.40 4.84
C ALA A 22 17.99 -15.97 5.15
N GLU A 23 18.11 -15.11 4.14
CA GLU A 23 18.46 -13.70 4.28
C GLU A 23 17.48 -12.96 5.21
N ILE A 24 16.17 -13.14 5.00
CA ILE A 24 15.11 -12.54 5.84
C ILE A 24 15.24 -12.99 7.30
N SER A 25 15.60 -14.25 7.52
CA SER A 25 15.81 -14.82 8.86
C SER A 25 17.18 -14.55 9.46
N GLY A 26 18.10 -13.89 8.73
CA GLY A 26 19.43 -13.52 9.20
C GLY A 26 20.40 -14.69 9.32
N VAL A 27 20.22 -15.77 8.50
CA VAL A 27 21.09 -16.95 8.47
C VAL A 27 21.63 -17.22 7.07
N SER A 28 22.69 -18.03 6.98
CA SER A 28 23.18 -18.48 5.67
C SER A 28 22.22 -19.48 5.01
N GLN A 29 22.22 -19.54 3.69
CA GLN A 29 21.40 -20.51 2.95
C GLN A 29 21.71 -21.98 3.35
N SER A 30 22.97 -22.30 3.61
CA SER A 30 23.37 -23.63 4.07
C SER A 30 22.80 -23.94 5.46
N ALA A 31 22.88 -23.00 6.40
CA ALA A 31 22.30 -23.15 7.72
C ALA A 31 20.76 -23.31 7.66
N ALA A 32 20.10 -22.50 6.83
CA ALA A 32 18.65 -22.61 6.61
C ALA A 32 18.28 -24.01 6.08
N SER A 33 19.00 -24.51 5.06
CA SER A 33 18.74 -25.83 4.51
C SER A 33 18.94 -26.95 5.54
N GLN A 34 20.00 -26.87 6.36
CA GLN A 34 20.24 -27.84 7.44
C GLN A 34 19.14 -27.82 8.51
N GLN A 35 18.72 -26.63 8.95
CA GLN A 35 17.66 -26.48 9.95
C GLN A 35 16.31 -27.02 9.45
N LEU A 36 15.98 -26.81 8.18
CA LEU A 36 14.77 -27.36 7.58
C LEU A 36 14.84 -28.88 7.48
N GLN A 37 15.97 -29.44 7.02
CA GLN A 37 16.17 -30.89 6.96
C GLN A 37 16.09 -31.54 8.35
N GLU A 38 16.64 -30.89 9.38
CA GLU A 38 16.53 -31.35 10.75
C GLU A 38 15.07 -31.31 11.25
N ALA A 39 14.30 -30.30 10.88
CA ALA A 39 12.88 -30.24 11.20
C ALA A 39 12.09 -31.38 10.51
N GLU A 40 12.36 -31.65 9.23
CA GLU A 40 11.78 -32.78 8.48
C GLU A 40 12.16 -34.12 9.10
N ARG A 41 13.41 -34.28 9.51
CA ARG A 41 13.89 -35.50 10.19
C ARG A 41 13.20 -35.72 11.53
N LEU A 42 13.03 -34.66 12.35
CA LEU A 42 12.37 -34.75 13.63
C LEU A 42 10.87 -35.04 13.52
N LEU A 43 10.23 -34.57 12.48
CA LEU A 43 8.80 -34.79 12.21
C LEU A 43 8.56 -36.11 11.45
N GLY A 44 9.58 -36.69 10.85
CA GLY A 44 9.49 -37.94 10.07
C GLY A 44 8.76 -37.77 8.73
N VAL A 45 8.64 -36.54 8.23
CA VAL A 45 7.94 -36.21 6.98
C VAL A 45 8.63 -35.09 6.24
N ASP A 46 8.55 -35.08 4.89
CA ASP A 46 9.00 -33.98 4.09
C ASP A 46 8.00 -32.82 4.17
N LEU A 47 8.50 -31.62 4.40
CA LEU A 47 7.71 -30.38 4.43
C LEU A 47 7.72 -29.66 3.09
N LEU A 48 8.82 -29.79 2.33
CA LEU A 48 9.02 -29.17 1.03
C LEU A 48 9.15 -30.21 -0.07
N ASP A 49 8.38 -30.07 -1.13
CA ASP A 49 8.63 -30.80 -2.38
C ASP A 49 9.70 -30.05 -3.18
N ARG A 50 10.93 -30.59 -3.17
CA ARG A 50 12.10 -30.01 -3.86
C ARG A 50 12.24 -30.44 -5.32
N ARG A 51 11.31 -31.28 -5.84
CA ARG A 51 11.31 -31.73 -7.23
C ARG A 51 10.85 -30.64 -8.19
N THR A 52 10.10 -29.66 -7.68
CA THR A 52 9.65 -28.49 -8.42
C THR A 52 10.55 -27.27 -8.18
N ARG A 53 10.64 -26.38 -9.16
CA ARG A 53 11.33 -25.09 -9.03
C ARG A 53 10.41 -23.95 -9.47
N PRO A 54 9.98 -23.05 -8.56
CA PRO A 54 10.29 -23.04 -7.11
C PRO A 54 9.69 -24.25 -6.40
N PHE A 55 10.26 -24.63 -5.23
CA PHE A 55 9.73 -25.71 -4.39
C PHE A 55 8.28 -25.44 -3.97
N GLU A 56 7.52 -26.50 -3.70
CA GLU A 56 6.17 -26.42 -3.20
C GLU A 56 6.04 -27.04 -1.80
N LEU A 57 4.99 -26.65 -1.07
CA LEU A 57 4.67 -27.28 0.20
C LEU A 57 4.00 -28.63 -0.02
N THR A 58 4.46 -29.65 0.70
CA THR A 58 3.71 -30.88 0.87
C THR A 58 2.44 -30.65 1.70
N GLU A 59 1.58 -31.63 1.86
CA GLU A 59 0.43 -31.56 2.77
C GLU A 59 0.91 -31.35 4.23
N ALA A 60 1.92 -32.10 4.67
CA ALA A 60 2.57 -31.90 5.96
C ALA A 60 3.20 -30.51 6.09
N GLY A 61 3.81 -29.99 5.00
CA GLY A 61 4.36 -28.66 4.94
C GLY A 61 3.31 -27.56 5.14
N ARG A 62 2.11 -27.72 4.58
CA ARG A 62 0.99 -26.80 4.79
C ARG A 62 0.55 -26.78 6.23
N LEU A 63 0.34 -27.95 6.84
CA LEU A 63 -0.01 -28.07 8.27
C LEU A 63 1.07 -27.45 9.15
N TYR A 64 2.32 -27.71 8.87
CA TYR A 64 3.44 -27.16 9.63
C TYR A 64 3.55 -25.65 9.47
N TYR A 65 3.27 -25.10 8.28
CA TYR A 65 3.24 -23.67 8.03
C TYR A 65 2.13 -22.97 8.85
N GLU A 66 0.93 -23.53 8.90
CA GLU A 66 -0.15 -23.01 9.73
C GLU A 66 0.21 -23.04 11.21
N PHE A 67 0.79 -24.14 11.68
CA PHE A 67 1.30 -24.25 13.05
C PHE A 67 2.37 -23.18 13.34
N CYS A 68 3.36 -23.00 12.46
CA CYS A 68 4.38 -21.96 12.61
C CYS A 68 3.75 -20.57 12.74
N ARG A 69 2.80 -20.24 11.88
CA ARG A 69 2.08 -18.97 11.94
C ARG A 69 1.37 -18.77 13.25
N ASP A 70 0.67 -19.77 13.73
CA ASP A 70 -0.11 -19.70 14.98
C ASP A 70 0.77 -19.53 16.21
N VAL A 71 1.87 -20.28 16.30
CA VAL A 71 2.83 -20.15 17.40
C VAL A 71 3.50 -18.78 17.42
N LEU A 72 3.99 -18.33 16.26
CA LEU A 72 4.62 -17.01 16.14
C LEU A 72 3.64 -15.89 16.48
N ARG A 73 2.39 -15.99 16.04
CA ARG A 73 1.33 -15.04 16.39
C ARG A 73 1.06 -15.01 17.90
N ARG A 74 1.00 -16.16 18.57
CA ARG A 74 0.82 -16.23 20.03
C ARG A 74 1.99 -15.62 20.78
N LYS A 75 3.20 -15.84 20.31
CA LYS A 75 4.39 -15.21 20.87
C LYS A 75 4.33 -13.68 20.74
N GLU A 76 3.96 -13.16 19.57
CA GLU A 76 3.77 -11.73 19.35
C GLU A 76 2.64 -11.14 20.23
N GLU A 77 1.55 -11.88 20.44
CA GLU A 77 0.47 -11.47 21.36
C GLU A 77 0.96 -11.33 22.81
N PHE A 78 1.78 -12.28 23.26
CA PHE A 78 2.39 -12.24 24.60
C PHE A 78 3.34 -11.05 24.74
N ASP A 79 4.23 -10.82 23.78
CA ASP A 79 5.15 -9.69 23.82
C ASP A 79 4.37 -8.36 23.92
N ARG A 80 3.31 -8.20 23.08
CA ARG A 80 2.43 -7.03 23.11
C ARG A 80 1.78 -6.79 24.47
N GLN A 81 1.36 -7.86 25.16
CA GLN A 81 0.78 -7.73 26.50
C GLN A 81 1.82 -7.28 27.52
N LEU A 82 3.05 -7.79 27.41
CA LEU A 82 4.17 -7.36 28.26
C LEU A 82 4.53 -5.89 28.03
N ASP A 83 4.58 -5.44 26.76
CA ASP A 83 4.91 -4.05 26.43
C ASP A 83 3.84 -3.09 26.95
N ARG A 84 2.56 -3.46 26.89
CA ARG A 84 1.48 -2.68 27.53
C ARG A 84 1.67 -2.54 29.03
N LEU A 85 2.09 -3.62 29.73
CA LEU A 85 2.36 -3.57 31.16
C LEU A 85 3.55 -2.68 31.53
N LYS A 86 4.54 -2.57 30.62
CA LYS A 86 5.71 -1.71 30.78
C LYS A 86 5.44 -0.23 30.51
N GLY A 87 4.28 0.11 29.87
CA GLY A 87 3.91 1.48 29.51
C GLY A 87 4.81 2.13 28.46
N ARG A 88 5.65 1.37 27.77
CA ARG A 88 6.54 1.85 26.71
C ARG A 88 5.93 1.63 25.34
N VAL A 89 5.97 2.68 24.50
CA VAL A 89 5.55 2.59 23.09
C VAL A 89 6.73 2.09 22.27
N GLN A 90 6.97 0.79 22.35
CA GLN A 90 8.05 0.09 21.64
C GLN A 90 7.49 -0.89 20.61
N GLY A 91 8.36 -1.35 19.73
CA GLY A 91 8.06 -2.39 18.75
C GLY A 91 8.02 -1.87 17.32
N THR A 92 7.75 -2.78 16.40
CA THR A 92 7.73 -2.49 14.96
C THR A 92 6.30 -2.32 14.48
N VAL A 93 6.05 -1.27 13.70
CA VAL A 93 4.85 -1.04 12.91
C VAL A 93 5.18 -1.38 11.47
N ARG A 94 4.60 -2.46 10.94
CA ARG A 94 4.80 -2.89 9.54
C ARG A 94 3.64 -2.41 8.69
N VAL A 95 3.92 -1.57 7.71
CA VAL A 95 2.93 -0.97 6.82
C VAL A 95 3.23 -1.35 5.39
N ALA A 96 2.25 -1.91 4.70
CA ALA A 96 2.28 -2.03 3.24
C ALA A 96 1.41 -0.91 2.65
N ALA A 97 1.93 -0.14 1.71
CA ALA A 97 1.22 1.01 1.15
C ALA A 97 1.31 1.04 -0.37
N ILE A 98 0.27 1.53 -1.02
CA ILE A 98 0.36 1.83 -2.46
C ILE A 98 1.31 3.02 -2.70
N TYR A 99 2.00 3.03 -3.83
CA TYR A 99 3.00 4.04 -4.18
C TYR A 99 2.53 5.48 -4.02
N SER A 100 1.28 5.77 -4.39
CA SER A 100 0.73 7.13 -4.31
C SER A 100 0.58 7.65 -2.87
N VAL A 101 0.37 6.78 -1.89
CA VAL A 101 0.37 7.12 -0.46
C VAL A 101 1.80 7.40 0.01
N GLY A 102 2.77 6.60 -0.46
CA GLY A 102 4.19 6.84 -0.19
C GLY A 102 4.65 8.23 -0.61
N ILE A 103 4.31 8.62 -1.83
CA ILE A 103 4.69 9.93 -2.39
C ILE A 103 4.08 11.11 -1.60
N SER A 104 2.82 10.97 -1.14
CA SER A 104 2.09 12.09 -0.58
C SER A 104 2.24 12.27 0.92
N ASP A 105 2.44 11.19 1.67
CA ASP A 105 2.18 11.21 3.11
C ASP A 105 3.27 10.61 4.00
N MET A 106 3.98 9.61 3.50
CA MET A 106 4.82 8.79 4.40
C MET A 106 5.98 9.55 5.03
N ALA A 107 6.65 10.44 4.31
CA ALA A 107 7.76 11.21 4.88
C ALA A 107 7.33 12.05 6.11
N ARG A 108 6.12 12.62 6.06
CA ARG A 108 5.55 13.35 7.18
C ARG A 108 5.14 12.42 8.33
N LEU A 109 4.52 11.31 8.01
CA LEU A 109 4.13 10.31 9.02
C LEU A 109 5.35 9.70 9.72
N GLU A 110 6.44 9.46 9.02
CA GLU A 110 7.70 9.00 9.59
C GLU A 110 8.28 10.00 10.60
N LEU A 111 8.25 11.30 10.29
CA LEU A 111 8.67 12.36 11.21
C LEU A 111 7.78 12.40 12.46
N GLU A 112 6.46 12.30 12.30
CA GLU A 112 5.53 12.30 13.44
C GLU A 112 5.70 11.05 14.32
N VAL A 113 5.94 9.88 13.72
CA VAL A 113 6.24 8.64 14.43
C VAL A 113 7.53 8.80 15.24
N GLY A 114 8.61 9.30 14.61
CA GLY A 114 9.87 9.54 15.31
C GLY A 114 9.73 10.48 16.50
N ALA A 115 8.90 11.52 16.39
CA ALA A 115 8.64 12.46 17.47
C ALA A 115 7.79 11.87 18.61
N ARG A 116 6.76 11.08 18.28
CA ARG A 116 5.81 10.55 19.28
C ARG A 116 6.21 9.19 19.85
N MET A 117 6.96 8.42 19.09
CA MET A 117 7.34 7.04 19.41
C MET A 117 8.82 6.79 19.09
N PRO A 118 9.76 7.44 19.79
CA PRO A 118 11.20 7.37 19.44
C PRO A 118 11.79 5.96 19.60
N GLU A 119 11.15 5.09 20.38
CA GLU A 119 11.58 3.69 20.60
C GLU A 119 10.83 2.70 19.67
N ALA A 120 9.92 3.17 18.82
CA ALA A 120 9.23 2.35 17.85
C ALA A 120 9.87 2.44 16.46
N GLN A 121 9.87 1.34 15.74
CA GLN A 121 10.35 1.29 14.36
C GLN A 121 9.15 1.26 13.40
N LEU A 122 9.11 2.17 12.43
CA LEU A 122 8.17 2.13 11.31
C LEU A 122 8.85 1.51 10.10
N LEU A 123 8.33 0.40 9.61
CA LEU A 123 8.77 -0.25 8.37
C LEU A 123 7.67 -0.11 7.34
N VAL A 124 7.98 0.53 6.22
CA VAL A 124 7.02 0.75 5.14
C VAL A 124 7.51 0.07 3.88
N GLU A 125 6.63 -0.72 3.27
CA GLU A 125 6.86 -1.34 1.97
C GLU A 125 5.85 -0.79 0.96
N TYR A 126 6.34 -0.34 -0.21
CA TYR A 126 5.50 0.20 -1.28
C TYR A 126 5.23 -0.87 -2.31
N LEU A 127 3.95 -1.16 -2.51
CA LEU A 127 3.49 -2.30 -3.30
C LEU A 127 2.33 -1.89 -4.22
N ARG A 128 2.06 -2.73 -5.22
CA ARG A 128 0.79 -2.69 -5.96
C ARG A 128 -0.37 -3.11 -5.04
N PRO A 129 -1.61 -2.62 -5.30
CA PRO A 129 -2.76 -2.88 -4.41
C PRO A 129 -2.94 -4.34 -4.02
N GLU A 130 -2.83 -5.28 -4.97
CA GLU A 130 -3.02 -6.72 -4.73
C GLU A 130 -1.98 -7.24 -3.73
N LYS A 131 -0.74 -6.78 -3.86
CA LYS A 131 0.37 -7.16 -2.97
C LYS A 131 0.24 -6.57 -1.58
N VAL A 132 -0.40 -5.41 -1.43
CA VAL A 132 -0.75 -4.86 -0.11
C VAL A 132 -1.73 -5.79 0.60
N TYR A 133 -2.77 -6.28 -0.09
CA TYR A 133 -3.70 -7.26 0.47
C TYR A 133 -3.00 -8.57 0.85
N ASP A 134 -2.14 -9.10 -0.04
CA ASP A 134 -1.36 -10.30 0.24
C ASP A 134 -0.51 -10.14 1.51
N ALA A 135 0.22 -9.02 1.64
CA ALA A 135 1.08 -8.72 2.80
C ALA A 135 0.28 -8.67 4.12
N VAL A 136 -0.92 -8.10 4.09
CA VAL A 136 -1.80 -8.03 5.27
C VAL A 136 -2.37 -9.42 5.62
N VAL A 137 -2.84 -10.18 4.64
CA VAL A 137 -3.41 -11.52 4.88
C VAL A 137 -2.36 -12.49 5.40
N THR A 138 -1.13 -12.40 4.88
CA THR A 138 -0.01 -13.28 5.29
C THR A 138 0.73 -12.79 6.53
N ASP A 139 0.26 -11.72 7.19
CA ASP A 139 0.89 -11.13 8.40
C ASP A 139 2.29 -10.53 8.16
N GLN A 140 2.67 -10.26 6.92
CA GLN A 140 3.89 -9.52 6.58
C GLN A 140 3.76 -8.03 6.95
N ALA A 141 2.54 -7.49 6.81
CA ALA A 141 2.20 -6.14 7.26
C ALA A 141 1.12 -6.17 8.35
N ASP A 142 1.19 -5.21 9.27
CA ASP A 142 0.19 -5.00 10.31
C ASP A 142 -1.00 -4.21 9.77
N LEU A 143 -0.69 -3.23 8.93
CA LEU A 143 -1.65 -2.35 8.26
C LEU A 143 -1.34 -2.27 6.77
N GLY A 144 -2.38 -2.16 5.95
CA GLY A 144 -2.28 -1.84 4.53
C GLY A 144 -2.95 -0.50 4.23
N LEU A 145 -2.34 0.34 3.41
CA LEU A 145 -2.90 1.61 2.95
C LEU A 145 -3.21 1.50 1.46
N VAL A 146 -4.49 1.51 1.11
CA VAL A 146 -4.96 1.23 -0.26
C VAL A 146 -6.03 2.21 -0.71
N SER A 147 -6.16 2.36 -2.04
CA SER A 147 -7.30 3.05 -2.64
C SER A 147 -8.43 2.06 -2.98
N TYR A 148 -9.67 2.56 -2.92
CA TYR A 148 -10.87 1.74 -3.15
C TYR A 148 -10.87 0.45 -2.31
N PRO A 149 -10.73 0.57 -0.98
CA PRO A 149 -10.57 -0.58 -0.11
C PRO A 149 -11.81 -1.49 -0.13
N GLU A 150 -11.58 -2.80 -0.11
CA GLU A 150 -12.64 -3.81 -0.07
C GLU A 150 -12.45 -4.72 1.15
N SER A 151 -13.53 -4.89 1.93
CA SER A 151 -13.55 -5.84 3.04
C SER A 151 -13.93 -7.23 2.53
N ASN A 152 -13.40 -8.25 3.18
CA ASN A 152 -13.74 -9.64 2.93
C ASN A 152 -13.74 -10.47 4.23
N ARG A 153 -13.72 -11.81 4.12
CA ARG A 153 -13.71 -12.69 5.29
C ARG A 153 -12.46 -12.55 6.15
N GLU A 154 -11.33 -12.16 5.56
CA GLU A 154 -10.01 -12.06 6.22
C GLU A 154 -9.61 -10.61 6.52
N ILE A 155 -10.14 -9.64 5.78
CA ILE A 155 -9.76 -8.22 5.83
C ILE A 155 -10.89 -7.37 6.42
N THR A 156 -10.51 -6.49 7.33
CA THR A 156 -11.32 -5.38 7.82
C THR A 156 -10.81 -4.09 7.22
N VAL A 157 -11.73 -3.21 6.82
CA VAL A 157 -11.44 -1.89 6.27
C VAL A 157 -11.82 -0.83 7.30
N ILE A 158 -10.91 0.11 7.52
CA ILE A 158 -11.16 1.36 8.23
C ILE A 158 -11.11 2.47 7.17
N PRO A 159 -12.21 3.18 6.89
CA PRO A 159 -12.17 4.35 6.02
C PRO A 159 -11.13 5.34 6.54
N TRP A 160 -10.33 5.90 5.63
CA TRP A 160 -9.28 6.84 6.01
C TRP A 160 -9.61 8.25 5.52
N ARG A 161 -9.58 8.47 4.20
CA ARG A 161 -9.88 9.77 3.58
C ARG A 161 -10.30 9.61 2.13
N GLU A 162 -10.69 10.73 1.52
CA GLU A 162 -10.99 10.81 0.09
C GLU A 162 -10.09 11.84 -0.59
N ASP A 163 -9.43 11.43 -1.66
CA ASP A 163 -8.66 12.33 -2.51
C ASP A 163 -9.54 12.86 -3.65
N LYS A 164 -9.58 14.18 -3.82
CA LYS A 164 -10.24 14.79 -4.99
C LYS A 164 -9.48 14.45 -6.26
N MET A 165 -10.22 14.06 -7.30
CA MET A 165 -9.69 13.82 -8.63
C MET A 165 -9.89 15.07 -9.49
N MET A 166 -8.82 15.53 -10.15
CA MET A 166 -8.87 16.70 -11.04
C MET A 166 -8.17 16.37 -12.36
N VAL A 167 -8.49 17.14 -13.40
CA VAL A 167 -7.71 17.14 -14.62
C VAL A 167 -6.35 17.75 -14.33
N VAL A 168 -5.32 17.14 -14.86
CA VAL A 168 -3.93 17.54 -14.71
C VAL A 168 -3.33 17.77 -16.09
N ALA A 169 -2.62 18.87 -16.24
CA ALA A 169 -1.97 19.24 -17.48
C ALA A 169 -0.63 19.94 -17.21
N ALA A 170 0.26 19.89 -18.19
CA ALA A 170 1.43 20.76 -18.20
C ALA A 170 1.00 22.24 -18.29
N PRO A 171 1.75 23.20 -17.72
CA PRO A 171 1.42 24.62 -17.79
C PRO A 171 1.28 25.16 -19.23
N SER A 172 2.00 24.57 -20.18
CA SER A 172 1.94 24.92 -21.62
C SER A 172 0.70 24.40 -22.34
N HIS A 173 -0.06 23.47 -21.70
CA HIS A 173 -1.24 22.89 -22.33
C HIS A 173 -2.39 23.92 -22.44
N PRO A 174 -3.15 24.00 -23.54
CA PRO A 174 -4.21 25.00 -23.71
C PRO A 174 -5.29 25.00 -22.62
N LEU A 175 -5.56 23.86 -22.00
CA LEU A 175 -6.52 23.77 -20.89
C LEU A 175 -6.00 24.39 -19.59
N ALA A 176 -4.68 24.55 -19.41
CA ALA A 176 -4.08 25.10 -18.20
C ALA A 176 -4.52 26.54 -17.89
N ALA A 177 -4.89 27.31 -18.92
CA ALA A 177 -5.40 28.67 -18.77
C ALA A 177 -6.83 28.73 -18.20
N LYS A 178 -7.55 27.60 -18.14
CA LYS A 178 -8.94 27.57 -17.64
C LYS A 178 -8.98 27.34 -16.14
N LYS A 179 -9.78 28.15 -15.44
CA LYS A 179 -10.02 27.95 -13.98
C LYS A 179 -10.90 26.75 -13.67
N LYS A 180 -11.72 26.30 -14.63
CA LYS A 180 -12.64 25.17 -14.49
C LYS A 180 -12.97 24.63 -15.87
N LEU A 181 -13.02 23.31 -16.02
CA LEU A 181 -13.32 22.63 -17.28
C LEU A 181 -14.80 22.22 -17.31
N ALA A 182 -15.42 22.37 -18.49
CA ALA A 182 -16.60 21.57 -18.81
C ALA A 182 -16.18 20.15 -19.17
N PRO A 183 -17.00 19.11 -18.92
CA PRO A 183 -16.67 17.76 -19.34
C PRO A 183 -16.30 17.66 -20.84
N SER A 184 -16.98 18.41 -21.71
CA SER A 184 -16.71 18.48 -23.16
C SER A 184 -15.34 19.02 -23.53
N ASP A 185 -14.67 19.77 -22.64
CA ASP A 185 -13.32 20.28 -22.90
C ASP A 185 -12.26 19.16 -23.01
N LEU A 186 -12.59 17.99 -22.46
CA LEU A 186 -11.72 16.80 -22.50
C LEU A 186 -11.85 16.00 -23.79
N ALA A 187 -12.92 16.23 -24.57
CA ALA A 187 -13.22 15.44 -25.76
C ALA A 187 -12.07 15.53 -26.78
N GLN A 188 -11.68 14.36 -27.33
CA GLN A 188 -10.62 14.20 -28.33
C GLN A 188 -9.25 14.73 -27.91
N ARG A 189 -9.00 14.92 -26.60
CA ARG A 189 -7.67 15.31 -26.12
C ARG A 189 -6.81 14.07 -25.93
N ASP A 190 -5.51 14.25 -26.15
CA ASP A 190 -4.52 13.24 -25.79
C ASP A 190 -4.55 13.03 -24.28
N PHE A 191 -4.71 11.78 -23.88
CA PHE A 191 -4.98 11.39 -22.50
C PHE A 191 -4.00 10.32 -22.04
N VAL A 192 -3.32 10.58 -20.94
CA VAL A 192 -2.44 9.63 -20.26
C VAL A 192 -3.26 8.93 -19.19
N SER A 193 -3.46 7.62 -19.34
CA SER A 193 -4.33 6.82 -18.51
C SER A 193 -3.59 6.00 -17.45
N PHE A 194 -4.27 5.66 -16.39
CA PHE A 194 -3.90 4.49 -15.59
C PHE A 194 -4.24 3.20 -16.33
N ASP A 195 -3.49 2.13 -16.05
CA ASP A 195 -3.77 0.80 -16.57
C ASP A 195 -5.16 0.32 -16.15
N ASP A 196 -5.80 -0.48 -17.00
CA ASP A 196 -7.17 -0.97 -16.80
C ASP A 196 -7.28 -2.02 -15.67
N ASP A 197 -6.20 -2.68 -15.30
CA ASP A 197 -6.15 -3.59 -14.17
C ASP A 197 -6.21 -2.84 -12.82
N LEU A 198 -5.88 -1.54 -12.79
CA LEU A 198 -6.00 -0.71 -11.61
C LEU A 198 -7.44 -0.20 -11.41
N ARG A 199 -7.94 -0.25 -10.18
CA ARG A 199 -9.27 0.27 -9.84
C ARG A 199 -9.42 1.75 -10.21
N VAL A 200 -8.39 2.58 -9.95
CA VAL A 200 -8.42 4.00 -10.30
C VAL A 200 -8.59 4.23 -11.80
N GLY A 201 -7.94 3.43 -12.65
CA GLY A 201 -8.10 3.48 -14.10
C GLY A 201 -9.52 3.19 -14.53
N ARG A 202 -10.11 2.11 -13.98
CA ARG A 202 -11.52 1.74 -14.26
C ARG A 202 -12.50 2.83 -13.83
N GLU A 203 -12.29 3.48 -12.68
CA GLU A 203 -13.16 4.55 -12.19
C GLU A 203 -13.06 5.80 -13.07
N VAL A 204 -11.86 6.21 -13.51
CA VAL A 204 -11.67 7.30 -14.47
C VAL A 204 -12.34 6.99 -15.81
N LYS A 205 -12.14 5.78 -16.34
CA LYS A 205 -12.81 5.32 -17.57
C LYS A 205 -14.33 5.31 -17.44
N ARG A 206 -14.84 4.84 -16.29
CA ARG A 206 -16.28 4.85 -16.01
C ARG A 206 -16.81 6.28 -16.04
N TYR A 207 -16.16 7.21 -15.36
CA TYR A 207 -16.54 8.62 -15.35
C TYR A 207 -16.58 9.21 -16.76
N LEU A 208 -15.53 9.02 -17.56
CA LEU A 208 -15.48 9.53 -18.94
C LEU A 208 -16.62 8.97 -19.79
N ARG A 209 -16.89 7.68 -19.67
CA ARG A 209 -17.99 7.02 -20.40
C ARG A 209 -19.36 7.55 -19.97
N GLU A 210 -19.63 7.67 -18.67
CA GLU A 210 -20.89 8.18 -18.13
C GLU A 210 -21.14 9.65 -18.51
N ALA A 211 -20.06 10.43 -18.62
CA ALA A 211 -20.11 11.81 -19.10
C ALA A 211 -20.17 11.93 -20.64
N GLY A 212 -20.17 10.83 -21.38
CA GLY A 212 -20.16 10.83 -22.85
C GLY A 212 -18.88 11.37 -23.47
N ILE A 213 -17.76 11.31 -22.75
CA ILE A 213 -16.49 11.88 -23.19
C ILE A 213 -15.62 10.80 -23.82
N GLN A 214 -15.21 11.02 -25.08
CA GLN A 214 -14.19 10.22 -25.75
C GLN A 214 -12.86 10.98 -25.74
N VAL A 215 -11.82 10.38 -25.16
CA VAL A 215 -10.45 10.88 -25.13
C VAL A 215 -9.56 10.03 -26.04
N ASN A 216 -8.45 10.59 -26.51
CA ASN A 216 -7.44 9.85 -27.26
C ASN A 216 -6.42 9.29 -26.25
N ALA A 217 -6.56 8.04 -25.84
CA ALA A 217 -5.63 7.41 -24.89
C ALA A 217 -4.29 7.12 -25.58
N VAL A 218 -3.26 7.90 -25.27
CA VAL A 218 -1.93 7.81 -25.90
C VAL A 218 -0.95 6.96 -25.12
N MET A 219 -1.09 6.87 -23.80
CA MET A 219 -0.21 6.11 -22.93
C MET A 219 -0.98 5.53 -21.73
N HIS A 220 -0.49 4.40 -21.18
CA HIS A 220 -1.01 3.77 -19.99
C HIS A 220 0.12 3.47 -19.01
N PHE A 221 -0.15 3.65 -17.71
CA PHE A 221 0.83 3.41 -16.65
C PHE A 221 0.19 2.79 -15.43
N ASP A 222 0.93 1.92 -14.76
CA ASP A 222 0.50 1.23 -13.55
C ASP A 222 0.80 2.01 -12.26
N ASN A 223 1.53 3.11 -12.35
CA ASN A 223 1.88 3.93 -11.20
C ASN A 223 1.72 5.44 -11.46
N THR A 224 1.42 6.15 -10.39
CA THR A 224 1.14 7.58 -10.39
C THR A 224 2.36 8.43 -10.80
N GLN A 225 3.56 8.01 -10.42
CA GLN A 225 4.76 8.82 -10.66
C GLN A 225 5.10 8.89 -12.16
N THR A 226 5.13 7.73 -12.83
CA THR A 226 5.43 7.68 -14.28
C THR A 226 4.34 8.39 -15.08
N LEU A 227 3.06 8.19 -14.70
CA LEU A 227 1.94 8.89 -15.34
C LEU A 227 2.09 10.40 -15.20
N LYS A 228 2.42 10.89 -14.02
CA LYS A 228 2.65 12.31 -13.73
C LYS A 228 3.78 12.89 -14.60
N GLU A 229 4.91 12.20 -14.69
CA GLU A 229 6.05 12.64 -15.51
C GLU A 229 5.68 12.72 -17.00
N ALA A 230 4.89 11.78 -17.53
CA ALA A 230 4.41 11.85 -18.91
C ALA A 230 3.55 13.10 -19.15
N VAL A 231 2.68 13.47 -18.20
CA VAL A 231 1.90 14.72 -18.29
C VAL A 231 2.80 15.97 -18.22
N ILE A 232 3.80 15.98 -17.33
CA ILE A 232 4.78 17.09 -17.23
C ILE A 232 5.52 17.29 -18.56
N LEU A 233 5.88 16.21 -19.23
CA LEU A 233 6.54 16.24 -20.54
C LEU A 233 5.61 16.61 -21.70
N GLY A 234 4.33 16.83 -21.43
CA GLY A 234 3.37 17.27 -22.45
C GLY A 234 2.75 16.16 -23.30
N ALA A 235 2.83 14.90 -22.88
CA ALA A 235 2.22 13.77 -23.60
C ALA A 235 0.69 13.86 -23.70
N GLY A 236 0.06 14.68 -22.86
CA GLY A 236 -1.38 14.87 -22.84
C GLY A 236 -1.86 15.32 -21.45
N ILE A 237 -3.16 15.18 -21.22
CA ILE A 237 -3.78 15.43 -19.92
C ILE A 237 -4.07 14.11 -19.20
N SER A 238 -4.37 14.18 -17.90
CA SER A 238 -4.85 13.03 -17.14
C SER A 238 -5.90 13.46 -16.11
N ILE A 239 -6.56 12.50 -15.45
CA ILE A 239 -7.37 12.71 -14.25
C ILE A 239 -6.68 12.01 -13.09
N MET A 240 -6.19 12.78 -12.12
CA MET A 240 -5.36 12.28 -11.02
C MET A 240 -5.80 12.83 -9.66
N PRO A 241 -5.45 12.12 -8.55
CA PRO A 241 -5.65 12.67 -7.21
C PRO A 241 -4.75 13.89 -6.99
N VAL A 242 -5.34 15.02 -6.60
CA VAL A 242 -4.59 16.29 -6.43
C VAL A 242 -3.50 16.19 -5.37
N ARG A 243 -3.71 15.38 -4.34
CA ARG A 243 -2.78 15.25 -3.22
C ARG A 243 -1.37 14.83 -3.65
N VAL A 244 -1.27 13.90 -4.60
CA VAL A 244 0.03 13.41 -5.11
C VAL A 244 0.75 14.40 -6.00
N LEU A 245 0.08 15.51 -6.36
CA LEU A 245 0.57 16.54 -7.26
C LEU A 245 1.00 17.82 -6.54
N ARG A 246 0.83 17.89 -5.23
CA ARG A 246 1.03 19.13 -4.46
C ARG A 246 2.38 19.79 -4.77
N ASN A 247 3.47 19.03 -4.64
CA ASN A 247 4.81 19.56 -4.90
C ASN A 247 5.00 20.04 -6.35
N ASP A 248 4.42 19.32 -7.32
CA ASP A 248 4.56 19.67 -8.75
C ASP A 248 3.74 20.91 -9.09
N ILE A 249 2.59 21.08 -8.44
CA ILE A 249 1.75 22.30 -8.58
C ILE A 249 2.46 23.49 -7.92
N GLU A 250 3.01 23.34 -6.72
CA GLU A 250 3.75 24.39 -6.01
C GLU A 250 4.99 24.84 -6.79
N GLN A 251 5.67 23.91 -7.48
CA GLN A 251 6.81 24.18 -8.35
C GLN A 251 6.42 24.66 -9.76
N GLY A 252 5.12 24.78 -10.05
CA GLY A 252 4.63 25.21 -11.36
C GLY A 252 4.88 24.22 -12.50
N ARG A 253 5.16 22.95 -12.20
CA ARG A 253 5.37 21.90 -13.21
C ARG A 253 4.06 21.34 -13.75
N LEU A 254 3.01 21.39 -12.97
CA LEU A 254 1.66 20.92 -13.30
C LEU A 254 0.60 21.92 -12.88
N VAL A 255 -0.52 21.88 -13.58
CA VAL A 255 -1.75 22.59 -13.20
C VAL A 255 -2.85 21.56 -12.98
N ALA A 256 -3.54 21.66 -11.83
CA ALA A 256 -4.71 20.86 -11.54
C ALA A 256 -5.98 21.70 -11.74
N ILE A 257 -6.91 21.22 -12.57
CA ILE A 257 -8.06 21.97 -13.02
C ILE A 257 -9.33 21.18 -12.65
N PRO A 258 -10.26 21.74 -11.85
CA PRO A 258 -11.50 21.06 -11.49
C PRO A 258 -12.44 20.94 -12.69
N ILE A 259 -13.18 19.84 -12.75
CA ILE A 259 -14.23 19.62 -13.77
C ILE A 259 -15.57 20.08 -13.19
N LYS A 260 -16.33 20.81 -13.97
CA LYS A 260 -17.67 21.28 -13.57
C LYS A 260 -18.62 20.09 -13.42
N GLY A 261 -19.30 20.02 -12.25
CA GLY A 261 -20.24 18.93 -11.98
C GLY A 261 -19.60 17.56 -11.69
N CYS A 262 -18.27 17.49 -11.65
CA CYS A 262 -17.56 16.25 -11.31
C CYS A 262 -17.40 16.12 -9.79
N ALA A 263 -17.88 14.99 -9.27
CA ALA A 263 -17.68 14.58 -7.87
C ALA A 263 -16.74 13.35 -7.78
N LEU A 264 -15.86 13.15 -8.78
CA LEU A 264 -14.97 12.00 -8.76
C LEU A 264 -13.97 12.14 -7.61
N VAL A 265 -14.03 11.18 -6.71
CA VAL A 265 -13.12 11.04 -5.57
C VAL A 265 -12.46 9.67 -5.59
N ARG A 266 -11.28 9.59 -5.03
CA ARG A 266 -10.57 8.33 -4.78
C ARG A 266 -10.62 8.03 -3.29
N PRO A 267 -11.45 7.10 -2.83
CA PRO A 267 -11.46 6.71 -1.43
C PRO A 267 -10.17 5.98 -1.08
N LEU A 268 -9.60 6.32 0.06
CA LEU A 268 -8.48 5.63 0.68
C LEU A 268 -8.92 4.96 1.97
N GLY A 269 -8.37 3.81 2.24
CA GLY A 269 -8.65 3.07 3.46
C GLY A 269 -7.43 2.39 4.04
N ILE A 270 -7.52 2.15 5.32
CA ILE A 270 -6.59 1.35 6.10
C ILE A 270 -7.19 -0.06 6.16
N ILE A 271 -6.45 -1.04 5.70
CA ILE A 271 -6.85 -2.44 5.79
C ILE A 271 -5.99 -3.17 6.83
N HIS A 272 -6.59 -4.09 7.52
CA HIS A 272 -5.88 -4.99 8.43
C HIS A 272 -6.55 -6.35 8.46
N ARG A 273 -5.81 -7.37 8.88
CA ARG A 273 -6.36 -8.70 9.03
C ARG A 273 -7.45 -8.71 10.11
N ARG A 274 -8.57 -9.36 9.82
CA ARG A 274 -9.66 -9.52 10.78
C ARG A 274 -9.17 -10.22 12.05
N ARG A 275 -9.60 -9.73 13.21
CA ARG A 275 -9.19 -10.21 14.54
C ARG A 275 -7.68 -10.04 14.83
N LYS A 276 -6.96 -9.20 14.08
CA LYS A 276 -5.58 -8.86 14.44
C LYS A 276 -5.55 -8.01 15.69
N THR A 277 -4.69 -8.39 16.63
CA THR A 277 -4.39 -7.57 17.80
C THR A 277 -3.16 -6.74 17.52
N PHE A 278 -3.27 -5.42 17.59
CA PHE A 278 -2.15 -4.51 17.37
C PHE A 278 -1.28 -4.35 18.62
N ASN A 279 0.03 -4.17 18.45
CA ASN A 279 0.90 -3.67 19.50
C ASN A 279 0.60 -2.18 19.75
N LEU A 280 1.14 -1.62 20.84
CA LEU A 280 0.86 -0.24 21.23
C LEU A 280 1.35 0.76 20.16
N ALA A 281 2.52 0.52 19.56
CA ALA A 281 3.04 1.37 18.49
C ALA A 281 2.10 1.39 17.27
N THR A 282 1.58 0.24 16.84
CA THR A 282 0.61 0.17 15.73
C THR A 282 -0.72 0.86 16.09
N GLN A 283 -1.17 0.79 17.34
CA GLN A 283 -2.37 1.52 17.78
C GLN A 283 -2.16 3.03 17.73
N VAL A 284 -1.02 3.52 18.24
CA VAL A 284 -0.68 4.94 18.17
C VAL A 284 -0.53 5.40 16.71
N PHE A 285 0.10 4.59 15.86
CA PHE A 285 0.19 4.91 14.43
C PHE A 285 -1.18 4.97 13.74
N LEU A 286 -2.07 4.06 14.07
CA LEU A 286 -3.45 4.08 13.56
C LEU A 286 -4.20 5.35 14.00
N GLU A 287 -4.01 5.81 15.24
CA GLU A 287 -4.58 7.08 15.70
C GLU A 287 -3.96 8.29 14.98
N LEU A 288 -2.66 8.27 14.65
CA LEU A 288 -2.02 9.29 13.82
C LEU A 288 -2.69 9.38 12.44
N LEU A 289 -2.92 8.24 11.77
CA LEU A 289 -3.60 8.20 10.47
C LEU A 289 -5.02 8.76 10.56
N ARG A 290 -5.76 8.48 11.64
CA ARG A 290 -7.11 9.01 11.87
C ARG A 290 -7.12 10.51 12.13
N GLN A 291 -6.19 11.02 12.92
CA GLN A 291 -6.05 12.46 13.19
C GLN A 291 -5.74 13.25 11.91
N GLU A 292 -4.90 12.70 11.06
CA GLU A 292 -4.60 13.25 9.75
C GLU A 292 -5.85 13.38 8.87
N ALA A 293 -6.65 12.34 8.81
CA ALA A 293 -7.91 12.36 8.06
C ALA A 293 -8.87 13.43 8.57
N ALA A 294 -8.92 13.64 9.88
CA ALA A 294 -9.79 14.67 10.50
C ALA A 294 -9.28 16.10 10.29
N ALA A 295 -7.96 16.30 10.30
CA ALA A 295 -7.35 17.63 10.10
C ALA A 295 -7.51 18.17 8.67
N GLU A 296 -7.75 17.31 7.69
CA GLU A 296 -7.92 17.66 6.27
C GLU A 296 -9.37 17.92 5.84
N LEU A 297 -10.30 17.93 6.77
CA LEU A 297 -11.69 18.38 6.52
C LEU A 297 -11.90 19.91 6.47
N PRO A 298 -10.90 20.81 6.33
CA PRO A 298 -11.19 22.23 6.09
C PRO A 298 -11.41 22.52 4.60
N ALA A 299 -12.57 23.11 4.38
CA ALA A 299 -12.92 24.05 3.33
C ALA A 299 -12.40 23.79 1.90
N ALA A 300 -13.26 23.25 1.08
CA ALA A 300 -13.22 23.16 -0.39
C ALA A 300 -13.04 24.52 -1.13
N GLY A 301 -12.38 25.49 -0.54
CA GLY A 301 -12.30 26.86 -1.06
C GLY A 301 -10.91 27.48 -1.21
N GLN A 302 -9.85 26.91 -0.65
CA GLN A 302 -8.59 27.66 -0.53
C GLN A 302 -7.43 27.25 -1.46
N LEU A 303 -7.58 26.25 -2.30
CA LEU A 303 -6.52 25.81 -3.25
C LEU A 303 -6.67 26.41 -4.66
N VAL A 304 -7.59 27.34 -4.87
CA VAL A 304 -7.86 27.96 -6.20
C VAL A 304 -7.48 29.45 -6.25
N ALA A 305 -6.86 30.00 -5.20
CA ALA A 305 -6.50 31.43 -5.19
C ALA A 305 -5.07 31.65 -4.67
N ARG A 306 -4.11 31.55 -5.58
CA ARG A 306 -2.91 32.40 -5.64
C ARG A 306 -2.32 32.32 -7.02
#